data_6bead9670aba2fa59568f4c6e165afb3
#
_entry.id   6bead9670aba2fa59568f4c6e165afb3
#
_cell.length_a   1.000
_cell.length_b   1.000
_cell.length_c   1.000
_cell.angle_alpha   90.00
_cell.angle_beta   90.00
_cell.angle_gamma   90.00
#
_symmetry.space_group_name_H-M   'P 1'
#
loop_
_entity.id
_entity.type
_entity.pdbx_description
1 polymer ?
#
loop_
_entity_poly.entity_id
_entity_poly.type
_entity_poly.pdbx_seq_one_letter_code
_entity_poly.pdbx_strand_id
1 'polypeptide(L)'
;MSKMQWAHGFYRLTPEQRRQILADRYRLSRSEQELLEQHTSDLGNDLVENYITDYPLPEGIVTNLVVNGKDYTVPLVIEEPSVIAAANNGAQRIAKSGGFKAEKASRALVGQVVVELPNDLEAKINWLKNQESTLITIANAVHPSMQKRGGGAKQVRIRQVGRFISIDLLIDVCQAMGANTVNTMAEAVAHYLRENGVHVVTAILSNYATDSLQTVTCSVDYAELATKQMRGEEVAKRIADLSDLAQVDPYRAATHNKGIMNGIDAALIASGNDWRAIESGAHAYASRDGQYRGLSTWQISDNHLEGKLTLPMPVGVVGGSIGLNPLTSLNYHLSGIRTAQELAAVITSLGLAQNLAAIRALATTGIQAGHMKLQYRSLAISVGAKQSEIEQLVKELRQQPHVDREVAKQLLTTLRKGSTNE
;
A
#
# COMPACT_ATOMS: atom_id res chain seq x y z
N MET A 1 8.91 -11.08 42.14
CA MET A 1 9.02 -11.67 40.81
C MET A 1 9.95 -10.81 39.95
N SER A 2 10.94 -11.42 39.26
CA SER A 2 11.87 -10.66 38.41
C SER A 2 11.12 -9.92 37.31
N LYS A 3 11.63 -8.78 36.86
CA LYS A 3 10.96 -7.90 35.87
C LYS A 3 10.55 -8.60 34.54
N MET A 4 11.05 -9.80 34.24
CA MET A 4 10.79 -10.52 32.98
C MET A 4 9.90 -11.78 33.13
N GLN A 5 9.56 -12.20 34.34
CA GLN A 5 8.87 -13.49 34.58
C GLN A 5 7.37 -13.48 34.23
N TRP A 6 6.74 -12.30 34.15
CA TRP A 6 5.31 -12.16 33.84
C TRP A 6 4.94 -12.48 32.38
N ALA A 7 5.88 -12.27 31.47
CA ALA A 7 5.65 -12.50 30.03
C ALA A 7 5.99 -13.93 29.58
N HIS A 8 6.54 -14.77 30.49
CA HIS A 8 6.87 -16.16 30.15
C HIS A 8 5.61 -16.97 29.89
N GLY A 9 5.48 -17.50 28.68
CA GLY A 9 4.29 -18.24 28.26
C GLY A 9 3.05 -17.39 27.97
N PHE A 10 3.20 -16.06 27.82
CA PHE A 10 2.09 -15.13 27.56
C PHE A 10 1.28 -15.51 26.31
N TYR A 11 1.92 -16.07 25.30
CA TYR A 11 1.27 -16.56 24.06
C TYR A 11 0.32 -17.75 24.30
N ARG A 12 0.47 -18.47 25.43
CA ARG A 12 -0.38 -19.64 25.79
C ARG A 12 -1.66 -19.24 26.52
N LEU A 13 -1.76 -17.98 26.94
CA LEU A 13 -2.89 -17.46 27.68
C LEU A 13 -4.05 -17.13 26.75
N THR A 14 -5.28 -17.13 27.29
CA THR A 14 -6.42 -16.58 26.55
C THR A 14 -6.34 -15.06 26.45
N PRO A 15 -7.02 -14.41 25.49
CA PRO A 15 -7.06 -12.96 25.40
C PRO A 15 -7.52 -12.28 26.71
N GLU A 16 -8.50 -12.86 27.41
CA GLU A 16 -8.99 -12.35 28.69
C GLU A 16 -7.91 -12.40 29.76
N GLN A 17 -7.18 -13.53 29.86
CA GLN A 17 -6.07 -13.68 30.81
C GLN A 17 -4.94 -12.69 30.52
N ARG A 18 -4.63 -12.47 29.23
CA ARG A 18 -3.64 -11.46 28.81
C ARG A 18 -4.05 -10.06 29.22
N ARG A 19 -5.31 -9.67 28.98
CA ARG A 19 -5.86 -8.37 29.39
C ARG A 19 -5.84 -8.20 30.90
N GLN A 20 -6.22 -9.24 31.67
CA GLN A 20 -6.19 -9.18 33.14
C GLN A 20 -4.76 -8.97 33.69
N ILE A 21 -3.77 -9.70 33.16
CA ILE A 21 -2.36 -9.50 33.54
C ILE A 21 -1.89 -8.08 33.25
N LEU A 22 -2.27 -7.51 32.10
CA LEU A 22 -1.93 -6.14 31.75
C LEU A 22 -2.64 -5.15 32.67
N ALA A 23 -3.92 -5.37 33.00
CA ALA A 23 -4.69 -4.54 33.91
C ALA A 23 -4.04 -4.46 35.30
N ASP A 24 -3.68 -5.60 35.86
CA ASP A 24 -3.05 -5.69 37.19
C ASP A 24 -1.66 -5.07 37.21
N ARG A 25 -0.85 -5.36 36.16
CA ARG A 25 0.51 -4.88 36.08
C ARG A 25 0.64 -3.38 35.91
N TYR A 26 -0.19 -2.83 35.05
CA TYR A 26 -0.16 -1.40 34.67
C TYR A 26 -1.21 -0.58 35.43
N ARG A 27 -1.99 -1.22 36.32
CA ARG A 27 -3.05 -0.58 37.12
C ARG A 27 -4.05 0.16 36.23
N LEU A 28 -4.50 -0.53 35.16
CA LEU A 28 -5.45 0.07 34.23
C LEU A 28 -6.76 0.40 34.97
N SER A 29 -7.27 1.59 34.73
CA SER A 29 -8.60 2.00 35.20
C SER A 29 -9.69 1.11 34.57
N ARG A 30 -10.88 1.12 35.16
CA ARG A 30 -12.02 0.37 34.63
C ARG A 30 -12.35 0.78 33.18
N SER A 31 -12.28 2.07 32.87
CA SER A 31 -12.53 2.57 31.51
C SER A 31 -11.48 2.10 30.48
N GLU A 32 -10.20 1.95 30.88
CA GLU A 32 -9.16 1.42 30.00
C GLU A 32 -9.34 -0.10 29.76
N GLN A 33 -9.80 -0.84 30.76
CA GLN A 33 -10.11 -2.26 30.61
C GLN A 33 -11.33 -2.45 29.69
N GLU A 34 -12.41 -1.68 29.88
CA GLU A 34 -13.58 -1.69 29.02
C GLU A 34 -13.23 -1.33 27.56
N LEU A 35 -12.29 -0.40 27.34
CA LEU A 35 -11.81 -0.04 26.00
C LEU A 35 -11.11 -1.22 25.30
N LEU A 36 -10.29 -2.00 26.02
CA LEU A 36 -9.65 -3.19 25.46
C LEU A 36 -10.67 -4.29 25.11
N GLU A 37 -11.77 -4.38 25.84
CA GLU A 37 -12.83 -5.39 25.62
C GLU A 37 -13.76 -5.03 24.46
N GLN A 38 -14.04 -3.74 24.26
CA GLN A 38 -14.98 -3.25 23.24
C GLN A 38 -14.58 -3.59 21.79
N HIS A 39 -13.29 -3.78 21.55
CA HIS A 39 -12.73 -3.98 20.20
C HIS A 39 -12.12 -5.37 20.04
N THR A 40 -12.69 -6.40 20.67
CA THR A 40 -12.18 -7.76 20.54
C THR A 40 -12.90 -8.54 19.45
N SER A 41 -12.16 -9.43 18.76
CA SER A 41 -12.71 -10.39 17.81
C SER A 41 -12.03 -11.75 17.94
N ASP A 42 -12.77 -12.82 17.62
CA ASP A 42 -12.20 -14.17 17.53
C ASP A 42 -11.15 -14.22 16.42
N LEU A 43 -11.42 -13.57 15.30
CA LEU A 43 -10.50 -13.48 14.15
C LEU A 43 -9.15 -12.86 14.55
N GLY A 44 -9.13 -11.78 15.32
CA GLY A 44 -7.89 -11.15 15.80
C GLY A 44 -7.04 -12.10 16.63
N ASN A 45 -7.68 -12.88 17.52
CA ASN A 45 -6.97 -13.88 18.33
C ASN A 45 -6.39 -15.04 17.49
N ASP A 46 -7.07 -15.44 16.43
CA ASP A 46 -6.60 -16.52 15.54
C ASP A 46 -5.46 -16.06 14.63
N LEU A 47 -5.38 -14.76 14.31
CA LEU A 47 -4.40 -14.21 13.38
C LEU A 47 -3.14 -13.66 14.05
N VAL A 48 -3.23 -13.14 15.28
CA VAL A 48 -2.15 -12.38 15.91
C VAL A 48 -1.71 -13.01 17.23
N GLU A 49 -0.44 -13.41 17.31
CA GLU A 49 0.15 -13.89 18.55
C GLU A 49 0.10 -12.79 19.64
N ASN A 50 -0.16 -13.19 20.87
CA ASN A 50 -0.31 -12.26 22.00
C ASN A 50 -1.42 -11.21 21.82
N TYR A 51 -2.45 -11.54 21.05
CA TYR A 51 -3.60 -10.67 20.79
C TYR A 51 -4.24 -10.17 22.11
N ILE A 52 -4.58 -8.90 22.15
CA ILE A 52 -5.26 -8.25 23.29
C ILE A 52 -6.54 -7.52 22.87
N THR A 53 -6.56 -6.91 21.69
CA THR A 53 -7.69 -6.15 21.15
C THR A 53 -7.44 -5.83 19.67
N ASP A 54 -8.47 -5.49 18.92
CA ASP A 54 -8.35 -4.91 17.59
C ASP A 54 -8.09 -3.40 17.68
N TYR A 55 -7.24 -2.87 16.79
CA TYR A 55 -7.05 -1.45 16.60
C TYR A 55 -7.82 -1.01 15.34
N PRO A 56 -9.02 -0.43 15.47
CA PRO A 56 -9.85 -0.10 14.32
C PRO A 56 -9.28 1.09 13.52
N LEU A 57 -9.31 0.96 12.20
CA LEU A 57 -9.05 2.04 11.25
C LEU A 57 -10.33 2.38 10.48
N PRO A 58 -10.57 3.67 10.17
CA PRO A 58 -11.72 4.09 9.36
C PRO A 58 -11.63 3.54 7.93
N GLU A 59 -12.77 3.21 7.37
CA GLU A 59 -12.91 2.85 5.96
C GLU A 59 -13.79 3.87 5.23
N GLY A 60 -13.41 4.24 4.02
CA GLY A 60 -14.18 5.08 3.13
C GLY A 60 -14.02 4.65 1.68
N ILE A 61 -14.65 5.34 0.73
CA ILE A 61 -14.66 4.94 -0.68
C ILE A 61 -14.19 6.05 -1.60
N VAL A 62 -13.51 5.65 -2.67
CA VAL A 62 -13.25 6.48 -3.85
C VAL A 62 -14.21 6.07 -4.96
N THR A 63 -14.89 7.04 -5.52
CA THR A 63 -15.83 6.89 -6.63
C THR A 63 -15.27 7.50 -7.91
N ASN A 64 -15.88 7.21 -9.04
CA ASN A 64 -15.49 7.76 -10.35
C ASN A 64 -14.05 7.41 -10.77
N LEU A 65 -13.52 6.27 -10.35
CA LEU A 65 -12.24 5.78 -10.81
C LEU A 65 -12.46 4.99 -12.11
N VAL A 66 -12.34 5.66 -13.25
CA VAL A 66 -12.55 5.05 -14.58
C VAL A 66 -11.24 4.46 -15.08
N VAL A 67 -11.16 3.13 -15.24
CA VAL A 67 -9.99 2.40 -15.74
C VAL A 67 -10.38 1.56 -16.95
N ASN A 68 -9.74 1.78 -18.07
CA ASN A 68 -10.07 1.09 -19.35
C ASN A 68 -11.56 1.16 -19.70
N GLY A 69 -12.20 2.31 -19.45
CA GLY A 69 -13.62 2.56 -19.75
C GLY A 69 -14.62 1.95 -18.74
N LYS A 70 -14.15 1.28 -17.70
CA LYS A 70 -15.00 0.75 -16.62
C LYS A 70 -14.87 1.61 -15.37
N ASP A 71 -16.00 1.95 -14.76
CA ASP A 71 -16.08 2.71 -13.52
C ASP A 71 -15.95 1.77 -12.30
N TYR A 72 -15.17 2.21 -11.30
CA TYR A 72 -14.92 1.47 -10.07
C TYR A 72 -15.22 2.30 -8.83
N THR A 73 -15.82 1.65 -7.84
CA THR A 73 -15.87 2.13 -6.46
C THR A 73 -14.80 1.39 -5.66
N VAL A 74 -13.83 2.13 -5.10
CA VAL A 74 -12.67 1.52 -4.43
C VAL A 74 -12.70 1.82 -2.95
N PRO A 75 -12.87 0.80 -2.07
CA PRO A 75 -12.73 0.95 -0.62
C PRO A 75 -11.27 1.21 -0.21
N LEU A 76 -11.10 2.10 0.77
CA LEU A 76 -9.82 2.47 1.36
C LEU A 76 -9.89 2.47 2.88
N VAL A 77 -8.94 1.80 3.52
CA VAL A 77 -8.79 1.79 4.99
C VAL A 77 -7.59 2.64 5.37
N ILE A 78 -7.82 3.77 6.07
CA ILE A 78 -6.76 4.70 6.46
C ILE A 78 -7.24 5.68 7.53
N GLU A 79 -6.33 6.07 8.44
CA GLU A 79 -6.57 7.07 9.48
C GLU A 79 -6.43 8.52 9.01
N GLU A 80 -5.73 8.77 7.91
CA GLU A 80 -5.43 10.11 7.42
C GLU A 80 -6.64 10.74 6.71
N PRO A 81 -7.25 11.82 7.24
CA PRO A 81 -8.53 12.34 6.74
C PRO A 81 -8.49 12.85 5.29
N SER A 82 -7.31 13.24 4.80
CA SER A 82 -7.17 13.87 3.48
C SER A 82 -7.02 12.88 2.32
N VAL A 83 -6.66 11.64 2.59
CA VAL A 83 -6.30 10.65 1.55
C VAL A 83 -7.48 10.33 0.64
N ILE A 84 -8.61 9.95 1.20
CA ILE A 84 -9.81 9.58 0.42
C ILE A 84 -10.34 10.79 -0.37
N ALA A 85 -10.33 11.98 0.25
CA ALA A 85 -10.77 13.21 -0.42
C ALA A 85 -9.86 13.59 -1.59
N ALA A 86 -8.54 13.43 -1.43
CA ALA A 86 -7.56 13.69 -2.48
C ALA A 86 -7.70 12.68 -3.64
N ALA A 87 -7.83 11.38 -3.32
CA ALA A 87 -8.03 10.34 -4.32
C ALA A 87 -9.31 10.58 -5.14
N ASN A 88 -10.44 10.91 -4.50
CA ASN A 88 -11.68 11.27 -5.18
C ASN A 88 -11.50 12.50 -6.09
N ASN A 89 -10.79 13.54 -5.63
CA ASN A 89 -10.52 14.75 -6.42
C ASN A 89 -9.70 14.44 -7.68
N GLY A 90 -8.64 13.64 -7.54
CA GLY A 90 -7.82 13.22 -8.68
C GLY A 90 -8.58 12.32 -9.65
N ALA A 91 -9.28 11.30 -9.14
CA ALA A 91 -10.07 10.37 -9.93
C ALA A 91 -11.14 11.09 -10.77
N GLN A 92 -11.90 12.00 -10.16
CA GLN A 92 -12.94 12.77 -10.84
C GLN A 92 -12.39 13.61 -12.00
N ARG A 93 -11.23 14.27 -11.83
CA ARG A 93 -10.61 15.08 -12.88
C ARG A 93 -10.15 14.24 -14.05
N ILE A 94 -9.51 13.11 -13.76
CA ILE A 94 -9.03 12.18 -14.77
C ILE A 94 -10.22 11.52 -15.49
N ALA A 95 -11.27 11.15 -14.75
CA ALA A 95 -12.48 10.58 -15.35
C ALA A 95 -13.14 11.49 -16.39
N LYS A 96 -13.20 12.81 -16.13
CA LYS A 96 -13.75 13.81 -17.06
C LYS A 96 -12.92 13.96 -18.34
N SER A 97 -11.65 13.59 -18.30
CA SER A 97 -10.73 13.61 -19.45
C SER A 97 -10.53 12.22 -20.07
N GLY A 98 -11.42 11.25 -19.80
CA GLY A 98 -11.42 9.91 -20.42
C GLY A 98 -10.93 8.77 -19.55
N GLY A 99 -10.50 9.03 -18.31
CA GLY A 99 -10.07 8.02 -17.35
C GLY A 99 -8.64 7.53 -17.54
N PHE A 100 -8.34 6.41 -16.89
CA PHE A 100 -7.02 5.77 -16.94
C PHE A 100 -6.96 4.69 -18.02
N LYS A 101 -5.77 4.54 -18.61
CA LYS A 101 -5.39 3.42 -19.47
C LYS A 101 -4.37 2.57 -18.72
N ALA A 102 -4.75 1.34 -18.40
CA ALA A 102 -3.88 0.37 -17.74
C ALA A 102 -3.39 -0.67 -18.77
N GLU A 103 -2.08 -0.87 -18.80
CA GLU A 103 -1.46 -1.91 -19.62
C GLU A 103 -1.72 -3.28 -18.97
N LYS A 104 -1.65 -4.35 -19.79
CA LYS A 104 -1.70 -5.71 -19.28
C LYS A 104 -0.41 -6.02 -18.54
N ALA A 105 -0.48 -6.19 -17.22
CA ALA A 105 0.66 -6.52 -16.41
C ALA A 105 1.12 -7.97 -16.61
N SER A 106 2.43 -8.23 -16.56
CA SER A 106 2.96 -9.57 -16.28
C SER A 106 2.71 -9.94 -14.82
N ARG A 107 2.76 -11.23 -14.50
CA ARG A 107 2.37 -11.72 -13.17
C ARG A 107 3.39 -12.71 -12.59
N ALA A 108 4.65 -12.55 -12.97
CA ALA A 108 5.71 -13.40 -12.46
C ALA A 108 6.34 -12.82 -11.19
N LEU A 109 6.48 -13.65 -10.18
CA LEU A 109 7.28 -13.38 -8.98
C LEU A 109 8.64 -14.05 -9.09
N VAL A 110 9.60 -13.52 -8.37
CA VAL A 110 10.97 -14.06 -8.31
C VAL A 110 11.16 -14.82 -7.00
N GLY A 111 11.33 -16.14 -7.09
CA GLY A 111 11.84 -16.95 -6.01
C GLY A 111 13.35 -17.10 -6.15
N GLN A 112 14.12 -16.57 -5.21
CA GLN A 112 15.57 -16.64 -5.23
C GLN A 112 16.07 -17.87 -4.49
N VAL A 113 16.93 -18.66 -5.12
CA VAL A 113 17.78 -19.66 -4.45
C VAL A 113 19.22 -19.19 -4.58
N VAL A 114 19.82 -18.79 -3.46
CA VAL A 114 21.17 -18.22 -3.44
C VAL A 114 22.19 -19.23 -2.98
N VAL A 115 23.27 -19.38 -3.74
CA VAL A 115 24.38 -20.28 -3.44
C VAL A 115 25.69 -19.51 -3.36
N GLU A 116 26.65 -20.04 -2.60
CA GLU A 116 28.00 -19.47 -2.57
C GLU A 116 28.71 -19.68 -3.92
N LEU A 117 29.56 -18.71 -4.26
CA LEU A 117 30.37 -18.76 -5.47
C LEU A 117 31.36 -19.94 -5.34
N PRO A 118 31.34 -20.95 -6.23
CA PRO A 118 32.28 -22.04 -6.20
C PRO A 118 33.64 -21.61 -6.75
N ASN A 119 34.68 -22.36 -6.44
CA ASN A 119 36.03 -22.16 -7.01
C ASN A 119 36.06 -22.30 -8.54
N ASP A 120 35.17 -23.13 -9.08
CA ASP A 120 34.96 -23.32 -10.52
C ASP A 120 33.65 -22.72 -10.96
N LEU A 121 33.64 -21.40 -11.09
CA LEU A 121 32.46 -20.58 -11.39
C LEU A 121 31.84 -20.94 -12.74
N GLU A 122 32.65 -21.02 -13.79
CA GLU A 122 32.17 -21.21 -15.17
C GLU A 122 31.51 -22.58 -15.35
N ALA A 123 32.17 -23.65 -14.87
CA ALA A 123 31.62 -25.01 -14.89
C ALA A 123 30.29 -25.08 -14.10
N LYS A 124 30.22 -24.42 -12.94
CA LYS A 124 29.02 -24.43 -12.11
C LYS A 124 27.86 -23.66 -12.76
N ILE A 125 28.14 -22.50 -13.34
CA ILE A 125 27.11 -21.74 -14.09
C ILE A 125 26.59 -22.55 -15.28
N ASN A 126 27.47 -23.18 -16.03
CA ASN A 126 27.09 -24.05 -17.15
C ASN A 126 26.27 -25.24 -16.69
N TRP A 127 26.67 -25.90 -15.58
CA TRP A 127 25.89 -26.98 -14.98
C TRP A 127 24.48 -26.48 -14.58
N LEU A 128 24.36 -25.34 -13.87
CA LEU A 128 23.07 -24.77 -13.47
C LEU A 128 22.18 -24.43 -14.68
N LYS A 129 22.75 -23.87 -15.75
CA LYS A 129 22.02 -23.60 -17.00
C LYS A 129 21.46 -24.88 -17.62
N ASN A 130 22.23 -25.97 -17.60
CA ASN A 130 21.79 -27.26 -18.10
C ASN A 130 20.72 -27.93 -17.21
N GLN A 131 20.55 -27.46 -15.97
CA GLN A 131 19.54 -27.95 -15.04
C GLN A 131 18.22 -27.19 -15.13
N GLU A 132 18.07 -26.15 -15.98
CA GLU A 132 16.89 -25.29 -15.99
C GLU A 132 15.57 -26.07 -16.03
N SER A 133 15.44 -27.03 -16.95
CA SER A 133 14.21 -27.84 -17.06
C SER A 133 13.96 -28.71 -15.83
N THR A 134 15.02 -29.24 -15.21
CA THR A 134 14.95 -30.02 -13.97
C THR A 134 14.47 -29.14 -12.81
N LEU A 135 15.05 -27.93 -12.64
CA LEU A 135 14.70 -27.00 -11.58
C LEU A 135 13.24 -26.53 -11.72
N ILE A 136 12.78 -26.25 -12.94
CA ILE A 136 11.37 -25.92 -13.23
C ILE A 136 10.46 -27.09 -12.86
N THR A 137 10.83 -28.31 -13.22
CA THR A 137 10.04 -29.52 -12.93
C THR A 137 9.91 -29.72 -11.42
N ILE A 138 10.99 -29.59 -10.67
CA ILE A 138 11.03 -29.74 -9.19
C ILE A 138 10.17 -28.66 -8.55
N ALA A 139 10.35 -27.39 -8.93
CA ALA A 139 9.56 -26.29 -8.42
C ALA A 139 8.05 -26.52 -8.65
N ASN A 140 7.68 -26.99 -9.81
CA ASN A 140 6.28 -27.21 -10.17
C ASN A 140 5.67 -28.46 -9.50
N ALA A 141 6.46 -29.47 -9.18
CA ALA A 141 6.00 -30.71 -8.56
C ALA A 141 5.37 -30.48 -7.17
N VAL A 142 5.79 -29.45 -6.44
CA VAL A 142 5.24 -29.14 -5.10
C VAL A 142 3.91 -28.40 -5.14
N HIS A 143 3.52 -27.84 -6.31
CA HIS A 143 2.24 -27.14 -6.49
C HIS A 143 1.49 -27.57 -7.78
N PRO A 144 1.05 -28.84 -7.90
CA PRO A 144 0.37 -29.34 -9.11
C PRO A 144 -0.92 -28.56 -9.44
N SER A 145 -1.61 -28.07 -8.41
CA SER A 145 -2.84 -27.29 -8.59
C SER A 145 -2.59 -25.92 -9.26
N MET A 146 -1.41 -25.33 -9.05
CA MET A 146 -0.99 -24.10 -9.71
C MET A 146 -0.77 -24.34 -11.21
N GLN A 147 -0.07 -25.41 -11.55
CA GLN A 147 0.14 -25.81 -12.95
C GLN A 147 -1.17 -26.06 -13.69
N LYS A 148 -2.15 -26.74 -13.07
CA LYS A 148 -3.47 -26.98 -13.66
C LYS A 148 -4.22 -25.70 -14.01
N ARG A 149 -3.93 -24.60 -13.31
CA ARG A 149 -4.48 -23.27 -13.59
C ARG A 149 -3.66 -22.43 -14.58
N GLY A 150 -2.60 -23.01 -15.16
CA GLY A 150 -1.71 -22.34 -16.11
C GLY A 150 -0.55 -21.58 -15.51
N GLY A 151 -0.44 -21.55 -14.17
CA GLY A 151 0.66 -20.89 -13.42
C GLY A 151 1.89 -21.78 -13.24
N GLY A 152 2.68 -21.48 -12.20
CA GLY A 152 3.89 -22.19 -11.80
C GLY A 152 5.18 -21.58 -12.34
N ALA A 153 6.31 -22.23 -12.06
CA ALA A 153 7.63 -21.81 -12.54
C ALA A 153 7.70 -21.95 -14.07
N LYS A 154 8.12 -20.87 -14.74
CA LYS A 154 8.18 -20.76 -16.21
C LYS A 154 9.59 -20.63 -16.74
N GLN A 155 10.51 -20.06 -15.95
CA GLN A 155 11.87 -19.75 -16.37
C GLN A 155 12.80 -19.76 -15.17
N VAL A 156 14.08 -20.02 -15.40
CA VAL A 156 15.18 -19.82 -14.45
C VAL A 156 16.14 -18.79 -15.01
N ARG A 157 16.47 -17.79 -14.19
CA ARG A 157 17.46 -16.77 -14.52
C ARG A 157 18.62 -16.90 -13.53
N ILE A 158 19.86 -16.99 -14.04
CA ILE A 158 21.07 -17.13 -13.21
C ILE A 158 21.81 -15.81 -13.23
N ARG A 159 22.09 -15.27 -12.04
CA ARG A 159 22.83 -14.02 -11.86
C ARG A 159 23.99 -14.21 -10.90
N GLN A 160 25.16 -13.67 -11.25
CA GLN A 160 26.25 -13.49 -10.30
C GLN A 160 26.03 -12.19 -9.51
N VAL A 161 26.08 -12.27 -8.19
CA VAL A 161 25.86 -11.15 -7.27
C VAL A 161 26.98 -11.14 -6.23
N GLY A 162 28.03 -10.36 -6.48
CA GLY A 162 29.22 -10.34 -5.64
C GLY A 162 29.82 -11.75 -5.52
N ARG A 163 29.94 -12.27 -4.30
CA ARG A 163 30.43 -13.62 -4.01
C ARG A 163 29.34 -14.70 -4.03
N PHE A 164 28.20 -14.45 -4.64
CA PHE A 164 27.08 -15.38 -4.71
C PHE A 164 26.60 -15.60 -6.14
N ILE A 165 25.92 -16.71 -6.36
CA ILE A 165 25.07 -16.95 -7.53
C ILE A 165 23.62 -16.95 -7.07
N SER A 166 22.77 -16.15 -7.67
CA SER A 166 21.32 -16.17 -7.49
C SER A 166 20.69 -16.96 -8.64
N ILE A 167 19.94 -17.98 -8.29
CA ILE A 167 19.10 -18.78 -9.17
C ILE A 167 17.69 -18.27 -8.97
N ASP A 168 17.21 -17.43 -9.89
CA ASP A 168 15.92 -16.78 -9.81
C ASP A 168 14.88 -17.63 -10.57
N LEU A 169 13.91 -18.16 -9.85
CA LEU A 169 12.75 -18.86 -10.42
C LEU A 169 11.68 -17.81 -10.74
N LEU A 170 11.31 -17.67 -12.01
CA LEU A 170 10.20 -16.80 -12.43
C LEU A 170 8.91 -17.63 -12.39
N ILE A 171 8.03 -17.28 -11.45
CA ILE A 171 6.85 -18.07 -11.10
C ILE A 171 5.58 -17.24 -11.34
N ASP A 172 4.73 -17.72 -12.27
CA ASP A 172 3.39 -17.16 -12.47
C ASP A 172 2.46 -17.68 -11.36
N VAL A 173 1.97 -16.76 -10.54
CA VAL A 173 1.15 -17.05 -9.36
C VAL A 173 -0.36 -16.98 -9.65
N CYS A 174 -0.75 -16.79 -10.90
CA CYS A 174 -2.15 -16.67 -11.34
C CYS A 174 -2.91 -15.54 -10.61
N GLN A 175 -3.96 -15.89 -9.86
CA GLN A 175 -4.84 -14.95 -9.16
C GLN A 175 -4.43 -14.69 -7.70
N ALA A 176 -3.40 -15.37 -7.20
CA ALA A 176 -2.88 -15.17 -5.85
C ALA A 176 -1.78 -14.09 -5.81
N MET A 177 -1.52 -13.51 -4.63
CA MET A 177 -0.28 -12.76 -4.38
C MET A 177 0.93 -13.71 -4.44
N GLY A 178 0.82 -14.91 -3.89
CA GLY A 178 1.67 -16.06 -4.18
C GLY A 178 2.92 -16.24 -3.31
N ALA A 179 3.17 -15.45 -2.29
CA ALA A 179 4.40 -15.51 -1.49
C ALA A 179 4.71 -16.91 -0.95
N ASN A 180 3.76 -17.57 -0.30
CA ASN A 180 3.96 -18.93 0.25
C ASN A 180 4.24 -19.96 -0.84
N THR A 181 3.54 -19.86 -1.97
CA THR A 181 3.77 -20.74 -3.12
C THR A 181 5.17 -20.60 -3.67
N VAL A 182 5.64 -19.37 -3.85
CA VAL A 182 6.98 -19.07 -4.34
C VAL A 182 8.06 -19.59 -3.37
N ASN A 183 7.86 -19.38 -2.07
CA ASN A 183 8.77 -19.87 -1.04
C ASN A 183 8.87 -21.41 -1.07
N THR A 184 7.75 -22.11 -1.09
CA THR A 184 7.75 -23.58 -1.15
C THR A 184 8.43 -24.11 -2.42
N MET A 185 8.21 -23.47 -3.57
CA MET A 185 8.88 -23.83 -4.84
C MET A 185 10.39 -23.58 -4.76
N ALA A 186 10.82 -22.44 -4.21
CA ALA A 186 12.24 -22.11 -4.03
C ALA A 186 12.92 -23.07 -3.05
N GLU A 187 12.26 -23.42 -1.95
CA GLU A 187 12.75 -24.39 -0.96
C GLU A 187 12.93 -25.80 -1.55
N ALA A 188 12.01 -26.24 -2.40
CA ALA A 188 12.13 -27.53 -3.09
C ALA A 188 13.35 -27.56 -4.03
N VAL A 189 13.59 -26.49 -4.77
CA VAL A 189 14.80 -26.35 -5.61
C VAL A 189 16.06 -26.30 -4.74
N ALA A 190 16.03 -25.57 -3.62
CA ALA A 190 17.15 -25.52 -2.68
C ALA A 190 17.50 -26.91 -2.10
N HIS A 191 16.48 -27.73 -1.79
CA HIS A 191 16.65 -29.07 -1.31
C HIS A 191 17.39 -29.94 -2.37
N TYR A 192 16.91 -29.93 -3.62
CA TYR A 192 17.55 -30.63 -4.73
C TYR A 192 19.02 -30.21 -4.92
N LEU A 193 19.29 -28.89 -4.84
CA LEU A 193 20.67 -28.39 -5.00
C LEU A 193 21.59 -28.89 -3.87
N ARG A 194 21.10 -28.93 -2.62
CA ARG A 194 21.85 -29.48 -1.48
C ARG A 194 22.17 -30.97 -1.65
N GLU A 195 21.22 -31.77 -2.13
CA GLU A 195 21.42 -33.18 -2.43
C GLU A 195 22.47 -33.39 -3.54
N ASN A 196 22.66 -32.43 -4.43
CA ASN A 196 23.70 -32.44 -5.47
C ASN A 196 24.97 -31.68 -5.04
N GLY A 197 25.23 -31.58 -3.74
CA GLY A 197 26.46 -31.02 -3.18
C GLY A 197 26.65 -29.52 -3.35
N VAL A 198 25.56 -28.76 -3.59
CA VAL A 198 25.62 -27.29 -3.70
C VAL A 198 25.35 -26.68 -2.34
N HIS A 199 26.22 -25.77 -1.88
CA HIS A 199 26.02 -25.03 -0.65
C HIS A 199 25.00 -23.90 -0.86
N VAL A 200 23.77 -24.13 -0.40
CA VAL A 200 22.66 -23.14 -0.51
C VAL A 200 22.63 -22.26 0.73
N VAL A 201 22.75 -20.96 0.51
CA VAL A 201 22.69 -19.92 1.56
C VAL A 201 21.26 -19.66 1.99
N THR A 202 20.35 -19.45 1.02
CA THR A 202 18.94 -19.17 1.30
C THR A 202 18.05 -19.51 0.10
N ALA A 203 16.76 -19.67 0.37
CA ALA A 203 15.72 -19.83 -0.65
C ALA A 203 14.48 -19.06 -0.19
N ILE A 204 14.13 -17.97 -0.90
CA ILE A 204 13.04 -17.09 -0.50
C ILE A 204 12.56 -16.23 -1.68
N LEU A 205 11.29 -15.82 -1.63
CA LEU A 205 10.69 -14.80 -2.49
C LEU A 205 11.45 -13.46 -2.41
N SER A 206 11.54 -12.76 -3.55
CA SER A 206 11.90 -11.34 -3.58
C SER A 206 10.67 -10.45 -3.70
N ASN A 207 10.57 -9.46 -2.82
CA ASN A 207 9.55 -8.40 -2.94
C ASN A 207 9.88 -7.39 -4.05
N TYR A 208 11.10 -7.41 -4.60
CA TYR A 208 11.47 -6.63 -5.79
C TYR A 208 10.92 -7.30 -7.05
N ALA A 209 9.60 -7.24 -7.21
CA ALA A 209 8.85 -7.97 -8.23
C ALA A 209 8.86 -7.24 -9.59
N THR A 210 10.04 -7.08 -10.19
CA THR A 210 10.23 -6.41 -11.49
C THR A 210 9.59 -7.13 -12.67
N ASP A 211 9.25 -8.41 -12.50
CA ASP A 211 8.53 -9.21 -13.49
C ASP A 211 7.00 -9.18 -13.25
N SER A 212 6.52 -8.27 -12.37
CA SER A 212 5.09 -8.04 -12.05
C SER A 212 4.77 -6.54 -12.04
N LEU A 213 5.28 -5.80 -13.03
CA LEU A 213 5.05 -4.36 -13.17
C LEU A 213 3.65 -4.08 -13.69
N GLN A 214 3.01 -3.09 -13.08
CA GLN A 214 1.80 -2.47 -13.61
C GLN A 214 2.10 -1.06 -14.05
N THR A 215 1.77 -0.74 -15.30
CA THR A 215 1.83 0.62 -15.87
C THR A 215 0.42 1.14 -16.07
N VAL A 216 0.20 2.38 -15.66
CA VAL A 216 -1.02 3.13 -15.97
C VAL A 216 -0.67 4.50 -16.51
N THR A 217 -1.50 5.02 -17.43
CA THR A 217 -1.40 6.36 -17.98
C THR A 217 -2.74 7.06 -17.91
N CYS A 218 -2.73 8.38 -17.90
CA CYS A 218 -3.91 9.21 -18.08
C CYS A 218 -3.57 10.51 -18.78
N SER A 219 -4.58 11.15 -19.38
CA SER A 219 -4.51 12.49 -19.91
C SER A 219 -5.49 13.38 -19.16
N VAL A 220 -5.11 14.61 -18.82
CA VAL A 220 -5.95 15.54 -18.06
C VAL A 220 -6.03 16.85 -18.80
N ASP A 221 -7.23 17.24 -19.22
CA ASP A 221 -7.48 18.51 -19.89
C ASP A 221 -7.11 19.68 -19.01
N TYR A 222 -6.52 20.73 -19.55
CA TYR A 222 -6.15 21.93 -18.78
C TYR A 222 -7.35 22.56 -18.07
N ALA A 223 -8.56 22.49 -18.66
CA ALA A 223 -9.78 22.98 -18.05
C ALA A 223 -10.06 22.32 -16.67
N GLU A 224 -9.77 21.03 -16.53
CA GLU A 224 -9.96 20.27 -15.30
C GLU A 224 -8.89 20.58 -14.23
N LEU A 225 -7.75 21.17 -14.62
CA LEU A 225 -6.68 21.59 -13.71
C LEU A 225 -6.89 22.99 -13.16
N ALA A 226 -7.64 23.83 -13.86
CA ALA A 226 -7.86 25.24 -13.52
C ALA A 226 -8.41 25.45 -12.09
N THR A 227 -8.08 26.61 -11.52
CA THR A 227 -8.65 27.11 -10.27
C THR A 227 -9.31 28.48 -10.51
N LYS A 228 -9.93 29.06 -9.46
CA LYS A 228 -10.46 30.43 -9.55
C LYS A 228 -9.38 31.49 -9.79
N GLN A 229 -8.11 31.21 -9.39
CA GLN A 229 -7.01 32.17 -9.45
C GLN A 229 -5.96 31.84 -10.53
N MET A 230 -5.99 30.64 -11.11
CA MET A 230 -4.91 30.16 -12.00
C MET A 230 -5.48 29.40 -13.18
N ARG A 231 -5.00 29.72 -14.39
CA ARG A 231 -5.36 28.99 -15.63
C ARG A 231 -4.83 27.56 -15.59
N GLY A 232 -5.54 26.63 -16.22
CA GLY A 232 -5.18 25.22 -16.22
C GLY A 232 -3.83 24.92 -16.85
N GLU A 233 -3.48 25.62 -17.90
CA GLU A 233 -2.15 25.52 -18.54
C GLU A 233 -1.01 25.89 -17.56
N GLU A 234 -1.17 26.95 -16.78
CA GLU A 234 -0.19 27.35 -15.77
C GLU A 234 -0.08 26.30 -14.66
N VAL A 235 -1.21 25.72 -14.22
CA VAL A 235 -1.21 24.63 -13.25
C VAL A 235 -0.50 23.40 -13.82
N ALA A 236 -0.79 23.04 -15.07
CA ALA A 236 -0.14 21.91 -15.76
C ALA A 236 1.38 22.08 -15.81
N LYS A 237 1.86 23.27 -16.17
CA LYS A 237 3.29 23.59 -16.21
C LYS A 237 3.95 23.42 -14.84
N ARG A 238 3.33 23.94 -13.76
CA ARG A 238 3.85 23.78 -12.40
C ARG A 238 3.84 22.32 -11.93
N ILE A 239 2.85 21.53 -12.36
CA ILE A 239 2.82 20.10 -12.06
C ILE A 239 3.98 19.38 -12.78
N ALA A 240 4.23 19.69 -14.04
CA ALA A 240 5.35 19.13 -14.79
C ALA A 240 6.69 19.49 -14.14
N ASP A 241 6.91 20.76 -13.79
CA ASP A 241 8.12 21.22 -13.08
C ASP A 241 8.35 20.47 -11.76
N LEU A 242 7.27 20.26 -10.95
CA LEU A 242 7.34 19.51 -9.70
C LEU A 242 7.56 18.01 -9.92
N SER A 243 7.07 17.46 -11.01
CA SER A 243 7.34 16.09 -11.45
C SER A 243 8.81 15.92 -11.84
N ASP A 244 9.35 16.83 -12.64
CA ASP A 244 10.75 16.80 -13.05
C ASP A 244 11.69 16.95 -11.85
N LEU A 245 11.35 17.83 -10.90
CA LEU A 245 12.08 17.95 -9.64
C LEU A 245 12.14 16.62 -8.87
N ALA A 246 11.04 15.85 -8.86
CA ALA A 246 11.01 14.53 -8.20
C ALA A 246 11.89 13.48 -8.94
N GLN A 247 12.26 13.71 -10.19
CA GLN A 247 13.19 12.82 -10.92
C GLN A 247 14.66 13.10 -10.60
N VAL A 248 14.99 14.28 -10.07
CA VAL A 248 16.39 14.68 -9.85
C VAL A 248 16.74 14.90 -8.38
N ASP A 249 15.74 15.16 -7.52
CA ASP A 249 15.93 15.41 -6.09
C ASP A 249 15.29 14.30 -5.23
N PRO A 250 16.09 13.48 -4.51
CA PRO A 250 15.59 12.44 -3.63
C PRO A 250 14.68 12.93 -2.48
N TYR A 251 14.90 14.15 -1.98
CA TYR A 251 14.02 14.73 -0.94
C TYR A 251 12.62 14.98 -1.48
N ARG A 252 12.54 15.55 -2.71
CA ARG A 252 11.24 15.72 -3.36
C ARG A 252 10.62 14.38 -3.75
N ALA A 253 11.41 13.45 -4.26
CA ALA A 253 10.97 12.12 -4.65
C ALA A 253 10.34 11.35 -3.48
N ALA A 254 10.93 11.39 -2.28
CA ALA A 254 10.38 10.72 -1.09
C ALA A 254 8.96 11.20 -0.76
N THR A 255 8.73 12.53 -0.77
CA THR A 255 7.41 13.10 -0.53
C THR A 255 6.44 12.85 -1.69
N HIS A 256 6.94 12.83 -2.92
CA HIS A 256 6.17 12.51 -4.12
C HIS A 256 5.64 11.07 -4.07
N ASN A 257 6.50 10.11 -3.76
CA ASN A 257 6.16 8.70 -3.69
C ASN A 257 5.26 8.38 -2.49
N LYS A 258 5.49 9.00 -1.32
CA LYS A 258 4.57 8.92 -0.17
C LYS A 258 3.15 9.34 -0.57
N GLY A 259 3.03 10.40 -1.37
CA GLY A 259 1.75 10.85 -1.91
C GLY A 259 1.05 9.81 -2.81
N ILE A 260 1.81 9.00 -3.56
CA ILE A 260 1.29 7.88 -4.35
C ILE A 260 0.86 6.73 -3.43
N MET A 261 1.74 6.34 -2.50
CA MET A 261 1.53 5.17 -1.64
C MET A 261 0.38 5.35 -0.65
N ASN A 262 0.05 6.56 -0.23
CA ASN A 262 -1.11 6.82 0.62
C ASN A 262 -2.40 6.15 0.10
N GLY A 263 -2.70 6.28 -1.19
CA GLY A 263 -3.89 5.65 -1.79
C GLY A 263 -3.69 4.16 -2.04
N ILE A 264 -2.50 3.76 -2.48
CA ILE A 264 -2.17 2.36 -2.77
C ILE A 264 -2.27 1.52 -1.48
N ASP A 265 -1.64 1.93 -0.39
CA ASP A 265 -1.63 1.19 0.87
C ASP A 265 -3.03 1.08 1.47
N ALA A 266 -3.79 2.18 1.44
CA ALA A 266 -5.16 2.18 1.92
C ALA A 266 -6.06 1.17 1.17
N ALA A 267 -5.90 1.06 -0.15
CA ALA A 267 -6.64 0.08 -0.96
C ALA A 267 -6.11 -1.35 -0.78
N LEU A 268 -4.80 -1.52 -0.56
CA LEU A 268 -4.20 -2.83 -0.28
C LEU A 268 -4.70 -3.40 1.05
N ILE A 269 -4.80 -2.57 2.10
CA ILE A 269 -5.36 -2.96 3.40
C ILE A 269 -6.84 -3.36 3.22
N ALA A 270 -7.64 -2.54 2.54
CA ALA A 270 -9.06 -2.80 2.27
C ALA A 270 -9.29 -4.09 1.46
N SER A 271 -8.35 -4.46 0.58
CA SER A 271 -8.40 -5.68 -0.24
C SER A 271 -7.72 -6.90 0.39
N GLY A 272 -7.20 -6.78 1.62
CA GLY A 272 -6.53 -7.87 2.33
C GLY A 272 -5.21 -8.30 1.70
N ASN A 273 -4.56 -7.43 0.92
CA ASN A 273 -3.24 -7.67 0.33
C ASN A 273 -2.10 -7.20 1.24
N ASP A 274 -0.90 -7.71 1.00
CA ASP A 274 0.30 -7.34 1.76
C ASP A 274 0.86 -5.99 1.30
N TRP A 275 0.40 -4.90 1.93
CA TRP A 275 0.84 -3.54 1.64
C TRP A 275 2.35 -3.36 1.88
N ARG A 276 2.95 -4.07 2.86
CA ARG A 276 4.39 -3.95 3.17
C ARG A 276 5.27 -4.51 2.05
N ALA A 277 4.83 -5.60 1.42
CA ALA A 277 5.50 -6.17 0.25
C ALA A 277 5.47 -5.21 -0.94
N ILE A 278 4.33 -4.56 -1.17
CA ILE A 278 4.17 -3.58 -2.26
C ILE A 278 5.00 -2.32 -2.00
N GLU A 279 4.95 -1.76 -0.77
CA GLU A 279 5.79 -0.62 -0.36
C GLU A 279 7.28 -0.90 -0.60
N SER A 280 7.77 -2.05 -0.08
CA SER A 280 9.17 -2.46 -0.26
C SER A 280 9.56 -2.56 -1.74
N GLY A 281 8.72 -3.20 -2.55
CA GLY A 281 8.93 -3.33 -3.99
C GLY A 281 8.91 -1.99 -4.73
N ALA A 282 7.98 -1.11 -4.39
CA ALA A 282 7.83 0.21 -4.98
C ALA A 282 9.06 1.10 -4.71
N HIS A 283 9.53 1.16 -3.45
CA HIS A 283 10.71 1.95 -3.09
C HIS A 283 12.00 1.39 -3.67
N ALA A 284 12.16 0.07 -3.73
CA ALA A 284 13.27 -0.55 -4.44
C ALA A 284 13.24 -0.21 -5.94
N TYR A 285 12.05 -0.21 -6.57
CA TYR A 285 11.88 0.16 -7.97
C TYR A 285 12.13 1.65 -8.22
N ALA A 286 11.80 2.52 -7.29
CA ALA A 286 12.13 3.95 -7.35
C ALA A 286 13.65 4.20 -7.38
N SER A 287 14.45 3.25 -6.90
CA SER A 287 15.92 3.30 -6.87
C SER A 287 16.62 2.43 -7.93
N ARG A 288 15.88 1.87 -8.91
CA ARG A 288 16.38 0.90 -9.88
C ARG A 288 17.60 1.38 -10.70
N ASP A 289 17.72 2.69 -10.90
CA ASP A 289 18.78 3.30 -11.68
C ASP A 289 19.93 3.87 -10.80
N GLY A 290 19.99 3.45 -9.53
CA GLY A 290 21.02 3.89 -8.57
C GLY A 290 20.71 5.19 -7.83
N GLN A 291 19.62 5.87 -8.18
CA GLN A 291 19.13 7.08 -7.50
C GLN A 291 17.63 6.94 -7.21
N TYR A 292 17.21 7.33 -6.01
CA TYR A 292 15.79 7.36 -5.64
C TYR A 292 15.04 8.47 -6.40
N ARG A 293 14.01 8.09 -7.17
CA ARG A 293 13.24 8.99 -8.04
C ARG A 293 11.73 8.87 -7.81
N GLY A 294 10.98 9.83 -8.35
CA GLY A 294 9.52 9.74 -8.42
C GLY A 294 9.07 8.52 -9.25
N LEU A 295 8.10 7.76 -8.72
CA LEU A 295 7.49 6.60 -9.40
C LEU A 295 6.58 7.02 -10.56
N SER A 296 5.99 8.22 -10.47
CA SER A 296 5.17 8.80 -11.54
C SER A 296 5.89 9.94 -12.25
N THR A 297 5.46 10.20 -13.49
CA THR A 297 5.87 11.35 -14.28
C THR A 297 4.64 12.08 -14.82
N TRP A 298 4.74 13.40 -14.89
CA TRP A 298 3.74 14.29 -15.50
C TRP A 298 4.39 15.17 -16.52
N GLN A 299 3.85 15.18 -17.75
CA GLN A 299 4.42 15.90 -18.89
C GLN A 299 3.34 16.68 -19.63
N ILE A 300 3.71 17.84 -20.19
CA ILE A 300 2.84 18.63 -21.05
C ILE A 300 2.79 17.99 -22.44
N SER A 301 1.59 17.81 -22.97
CA SER A 301 1.34 17.35 -24.33
C SER A 301 0.20 18.18 -24.90
N ASP A 302 0.47 18.96 -25.97
CA ASP A 302 -0.50 19.85 -26.62
C ASP A 302 -1.38 20.64 -25.63
N ASN A 303 -2.66 20.24 -25.48
CA ASN A 303 -3.64 20.88 -24.61
C ASN A 303 -3.93 20.12 -23.31
N HIS A 304 -3.11 19.12 -22.95
CA HIS A 304 -3.30 18.30 -21.76
C HIS A 304 -2.03 18.02 -21.00
N LEU A 305 -2.22 17.56 -19.78
CA LEU A 305 -1.18 17.04 -18.93
C LEU A 305 -1.26 15.49 -18.96
N GLU A 306 -0.21 14.85 -19.39
CA GLU A 306 -0.08 13.39 -19.41
C GLU A 306 0.58 12.89 -18.15
N GLY A 307 -0.06 11.90 -17.49
CA GLY A 307 0.45 11.22 -16.30
C GLY A 307 0.78 9.76 -16.59
N LYS A 308 1.89 9.28 -16.02
CA LYS A 308 2.30 7.88 -16.08
C LYS A 308 2.82 7.43 -14.71
N LEU A 309 2.41 6.22 -14.30
CA LEU A 309 2.91 5.55 -13.11
C LEU A 309 3.24 4.10 -13.45
N THR A 310 4.43 3.65 -13.06
CA THR A 310 4.86 2.25 -13.18
C THR A 310 5.49 1.79 -11.89
N LEU A 311 5.01 0.68 -11.32
CA LEU A 311 5.60 0.06 -10.13
C LEU A 311 5.28 -1.45 -10.06
N PRO A 312 6.03 -2.24 -9.26
CA PRO A 312 5.68 -3.61 -8.95
C PRO A 312 4.33 -3.68 -8.22
N MET A 313 3.41 -4.50 -8.73
CA MET A 313 2.07 -4.65 -8.15
C MET A 313 1.65 -6.14 -8.09
N PRO A 314 2.39 -6.99 -7.37
CA PRO A 314 2.08 -8.41 -7.23
C PRO A 314 0.94 -8.64 -6.22
N VAL A 315 -0.24 -8.16 -6.53
CA VAL A 315 -1.47 -8.35 -5.72
C VAL A 315 -2.21 -9.63 -6.10
N GLY A 316 -3.10 -10.09 -5.22
CA GLY A 316 -3.98 -11.23 -5.47
C GLY A 316 -5.43 -10.92 -5.10
N VAL A 317 -6.35 -11.74 -5.63
CA VAL A 317 -7.78 -11.73 -5.27
C VAL A 317 -8.18 -13.04 -4.56
N VAL A 318 -7.23 -13.93 -4.33
CA VAL A 318 -7.42 -15.21 -3.63
C VAL A 318 -6.20 -15.55 -2.78
N GLY A 319 -6.41 -16.29 -1.70
CA GLY A 319 -5.37 -16.79 -0.79
C GLY A 319 -4.95 -15.77 0.27
N GLY A 320 -4.02 -16.16 1.14
CA GLY A 320 -3.58 -15.34 2.27
C GLY A 320 -4.73 -15.02 3.23
N SER A 321 -4.80 -13.78 3.69
CA SER A 321 -5.88 -13.27 4.56
C SER A 321 -7.14 -12.85 3.79
N ILE A 322 -7.14 -12.88 2.45
CA ILE A 322 -8.29 -12.55 1.63
C ILE A 322 -9.42 -13.58 1.90
N GLY A 323 -10.57 -13.12 2.33
CA GLY A 323 -11.71 -13.97 2.72
C GLY A 323 -11.78 -14.34 4.21
N LEU A 324 -10.75 -14.07 4.99
CA LEU A 324 -10.82 -14.22 6.45
C LEU A 324 -11.59 -13.05 7.09
N ASN A 325 -11.34 -11.81 6.62
CA ASN A 325 -12.08 -10.65 7.07
C ASN A 325 -13.34 -10.46 6.21
N PRO A 326 -14.55 -10.48 6.81
CA PRO A 326 -15.81 -10.28 6.08
C PRO A 326 -15.89 -8.94 5.33
N LEU A 327 -15.27 -7.87 5.85
CA LEU A 327 -15.20 -6.57 5.18
C LEU A 327 -14.39 -6.63 3.89
N THR A 328 -13.31 -7.41 3.85
CA THR A 328 -12.55 -7.62 2.59
C THR A 328 -13.43 -8.25 1.50
N SER A 329 -14.26 -9.24 1.86
CA SER A 329 -15.19 -9.85 0.91
C SER A 329 -16.25 -8.85 0.43
N LEU A 330 -16.76 -8.02 1.34
CA LEU A 330 -17.68 -6.92 1.00
C LEU A 330 -17.00 -5.92 0.04
N ASN A 331 -15.75 -5.58 0.27
CA ASN A 331 -14.98 -4.64 -0.54
C ASN A 331 -14.77 -5.13 -1.98
N TYR A 332 -14.53 -6.42 -2.18
CA TYR A 332 -14.52 -7.02 -3.52
C TYR A 332 -15.91 -6.99 -4.18
N HIS A 333 -16.98 -7.15 -3.41
CA HIS A 333 -18.35 -7.02 -3.92
C HIS A 333 -18.64 -5.57 -4.35
N LEU A 334 -18.31 -4.58 -3.53
CA LEU A 334 -18.50 -3.15 -3.81
C LEU A 334 -17.69 -2.68 -5.01
N SER A 335 -16.45 -3.12 -5.12
CA SER A 335 -15.57 -2.72 -6.22
C SER A 335 -15.86 -3.44 -7.53
N GLY A 336 -16.49 -4.62 -7.49
CA GLY A 336 -16.73 -5.46 -8.65
C GLY A 336 -15.45 -6.03 -9.30
N ILE A 337 -14.31 -5.97 -8.60
CA ILE A 337 -13.02 -6.51 -9.05
C ILE A 337 -13.05 -8.04 -8.95
N ARG A 338 -12.62 -8.73 -10.00
CA ARG A 338 -12.70 -10.19 -10.12
C ARG A 338 -11.33 -10.86 -10.33
N THR A 339 -10.34 -10.13 -10.83
CA THR A 339 -9.04 -10.68 -11.17
C THR A 339 -7.92 -9.88 -10.54
N ALA A 340 -6.79 -10.54 -10.25
CA ALA A 340 -5.60 -9.90 -9.72
C ALA A 340 -5.02 -8.84 -10.70
N GLN A 341 -5.19 -9.04 -11.99
CA GLN A 341 -4.79 -8.09 -13.02
C GLN A 341 -5.65 -6.82 -12.97
N GLU A 342 -6.97 -6.98 -12.82
CA GLU A 342 -7.90 -5.86 -12.65
C GLU A 342 -7.60 -5.09 -11.34
N LEU A 343 -7.33 -5.81 -10.24
CA LEU A 343 -6.94 -5.21 -8.96
C LEU A 343 -5.66 -4.39 -9.09
N ALA A 344 -4.61 -4.93 -9.73
CA ALA A 344 -3.35 -4.23 -9.96
C ALA A 344 -3.57 -2.93 -10.75
N ALA A 345 -4.36 -2.99 -11.84
CA ALA A 345 -4.69 -1.83 -12.66
C ALA A 345 -5.45 -0.76 -11.87
N VAL A 346 -6.45 -1.14 -11.08
CA VAL A 346 -7.29 -0.24 -10.27
C VAL A 346 -6.46 0.43 -9.18
N ILE A 347 -5.66 -0.33 -8.40
CA ILE A 347 -4.85 0.23 -7.30
C ILE A 347 -3.75 1.15 -7.86
N THR A 348 -3.11 0.79 -8.97
CA THR A 348 -2.10 1.66 -9.59
C THR A 348 -2.71 2.96 -10.12
N SER A 349 -3.90 2.89 -10.74
CA SER A 349 -4.66 4.07 -11.19
C SER A 349 -5.03 4.97 -10.01
N LEU A 350 -5.45 4.38 -8.89
CA LEU A 350 -5.73 5.10 -7.65
C LEU A 350 -4.48 5.84 -7.14
N GLY A 351 -3.31 5.21 -7.17
CA GLY A 351 -2.04 5.84 -6.81
C GLY A 351 -1.71 7.06 -7.68
N LEU A 352 -1.98 6.99 -8.99
CA LEU A 352 -1.77 8.11 -9.90
C LEU A 352 -2.81 9.22 -9.68
N ALA A 353 -4.07 8.89 -9.37
CA ALA A 353 -5.10 9.86 -8.97
C ALA A 353 -4.71 10.60 -7.68
N GLN A 354 -4.24 9.86 -6.69
CA GLN A 354 -3.76 10.40 -5.41
C GLN A 354 -2.60 11.37 -5.63
N ASN A 355 -1.66 10.99 -6.48
CA ASN A 355 -0.52 11.83 -6.83
C ASN A 355 -0.93 13.13 -7.54
N LEU A 356 -1.85 13.07 -8.53
CA LEU A 356 -2.36 14.25 -9.20
C LEU A 356 -2.94 15.26 -8.21
N ALA A 357 -3.77 14.79 -7.27
CA ALA A 357 -4.39 15.67 -6.29
C ALA A 357 -3.35 16.35 -5.38
N ALA A 358 -2.36 15.59 -4.92
CA ALA A 358 -1.28 16.10 -4.08
C ALA A 358 -0.41 17.13 -4.81
N ILE A 359 0.07 16.80 -6.01
CA ILE A 359 0.97 17.67 -6.77
C ILE A 359 0.23 18.93 -7.27
N ARG A 360 -1.06 18.80 -7.63
CA ARG A 360 -1.91 19.94 -7.99
C ARG A 360 -2.12 20.89 -6.81
N ALA A 361 -2.33 20.36 -5.60
CA ALA A 361 -2.42 21.20 -4.40
C ALA A 361 -1.13 21.99 -4.17
N LEU A 362 0.05 21.36 -4.33
CA LEU A 362 1.35 22.04 -4.27
C LEU A 362 1.49 23.13 -5.35
N ALA A 363 1.06 22.84 -6.58
CA ALA A 363 1.15 23.74 -7.72
C ALA A 363 0.22 24.98 -7.59
N THR A 364 -0.78 24.93 -6.74
CA THR A 364 -1.82 25.99 -6.62
C THR A 364 -1.82 26.67 -5.25
N THR A 365 -2.65 26.21 -4.33
CA THR A 365 -2.89 26.89 -3.02
C THR A 365 -1.93 26.45 -1.92
N GLY A 366 -1.11 25.44 -2.18
CA GLY A 366 -0.30 24.74 -1.18
C GLY A 366 -1.13 23.69 -0.39
N ILE A 367 -0.42 22.73 0.17
CA ILE A 367 -1.03 21.58 0.89
C ILE A 367 -1.77 22.06 2.15
N GLN A 368 -1.21 23.03 2.87
CA GLN A 368 -1.77 23.47 4.15
C GLN A 368 -3.20 24.03 4.02
N ALA A 369 -3.50 24.83 3.00
CA ALA A 369 -4.82 25.41 2.81
C ALA A 369 -5.94 24.38 2.63
N GLY A 370 -5.64 23.23 2.00
CA GLY A 370 -6.58 22.11 1.84
C GLY A 370 -6.69 21.23 3.11
N HIS A 371 -5.57 20.94 3.75
CA HIS A 371 -5.52 20.13 4.97
C HIS A 371 -6.16 20.80 6.19
N MET A 372 -6.05 22.13 6.31
CA MET A 372 -6.57 22.89 7.45
C MET A 372 -8.06 22.66 7.71
N LYS A 373 -8.87 22.49 6.66
CA LYS A 373 -10.32 22.23 6.82
C LYS A 373 -10.62 20.88 7.50
N LEU A 374 -9.83 19.86 7.19
CA LEU A 374 -9.99 18.52 7.76
C LEU A 374 -9.31 18.43 9.13
N GLN A 375 -8.16 19.08 9.30
CA GLN A 375 -7.46 19.17 10.58
C GLN A 375 -8.30 19.88 11.66
N TYR A 376 -9.06 20.91 11.32
CA TYR A 376 -9.93 21.59 12.31
C TYR A 376 -11.00 20.66 12.87
N ARG A 377 -11.53 19.73 12.07
CA ARG A 377 -12.49 18.74 12.56
C ARG A 377 -11.83 17.75 13.52
N SER A 378 -10.66 17.22 13.16
CA SER A 378 -9.87 16.36 14.04
C SER A 378 -9.43 17.08 15.31
N LEU A 379 -9.04 18.34 15.21
CA LEU A 379 -8.68 19.17 16.34
C LEU A 379 -9.88 19.39 17.27
N ALA A 380 -11.06 19.68 16.73
CA ALA A 380 -12.29 19.83 17.51
C ALA A 380 -12.63 18.55 18.29
N ILE A 381 -12.52 17.40 17.64
CA ILE A 381 -12.71 16.09 18.30
C ILE A 381 -11.65 15.89 19.41
N SER A 382 -10.38 16.20 19.16
CA SER A 382 -9.28 16.01 20.11
C SER A 382 -9.37 16.85 21.37
N VAL A 383 -10.10 17.97 21.31
CA VAL A 383 -10.38 18.82 22.48
C VAL A 383 -11.70 18.48 23.17
N GLY A 384 -12.38 17.41 22.74
CA GLY A 384 -13.59 16.90 23.37
C GLY A 384 -14.88 17.61 22.95
N ALA A 385 -14.94 18.14 21.72
CA ALA A 385 -16.19 18.67 21.16
C ALA A 385 -17.18 17.53 20.88
N LYS A 386 -18.44 17.70 21.27
CA LYS A 386 -19.54 16.80 20.91
C LYS A 386 -19.87 16.91 19.43
N GLN A 387 -20.49 15.89 18.85
CA GLN A 387 -20.86 15.88 17.42
C GLN A 387 -21.66 17.12 16.99
N SER A 388 -22.56 17.61 17.84
CA SER A 388 -23.35 18.84 17.61
C SER A 388 -22.53 20.14 17.67
N GLU A 389 -21.36 20.13 18.33
CA GLU A 389 -20.51 21.31 18.52
C GLU A 389 -19.44 21.43 17.43
N ILE A 390 -19.13 20.33 16.71
CA ILE A 390 -17.98 20.26 15.77
C ILE A 390 -18.11 21.28 14.65
N GLU A 391 -19.26 21.39 14.00
CA GLU A 391 -19.40 22.28 12.83
C GLU A 391 -19.26 23.75 13.22
N GLN A 392 -19.83 24.15 14.36
CA GLN A 392 -19.72 25.50 14.86
C GLN A 392 -18.28 25.81 15.30
N LEU A 393 -17.65 24.91 16.05
CA LEU A 393 -16.25 25.09 16.45
C LEU A 393 -15.31 25.17 15.25
N VAL A 394 -15.48 24.34 14.22
CA VAL A 394 -14.72 24.41 12.96
C VAL A 394 -14.92 25.75 12.24
N LYS A 395 -16.13 26.32 12.28
CA LYS A 395 -16.40 27.64 11.71
C LYS A 395 -15.63 28.75 12.44
N GLU A 396 -15.60 28.73 13.77
CA GLU A 396 -14.83 29.67 14.60
C GLU A 396 -13.32 29.51 14.43
N LEU A 397 -12.81 28.25 14.37
CA LEU A 397 -11.40 27.96 14.13
C LEU A 397 -10.90 28.53 12.80
N ARG A 398 -11.73 28.54 11.75
CA ARG A 398 -11.38 29.12 10.44
C ARG A 398 -11.18 30.64 10.45
N GLN A 399 -11.69 31.31 11.44
CA GLN A 399 -11.58 32.76 11.58
C GLN A 399 -10.34 33.18 12.39
N GLN A 400 -9.66 32.22 13.04
CA GLN A 400 -8.51 32.52 13.84
C GLN A 400 -7.24 32.67 12.99
N PRO A 401 -6.40 33.69 13.28
CA PRO A 401 -5.14 33.89 12.57
C PRO A 401 -4.10 32.78 12.88
N HIS A 402 -4.20 32.17 14.06
CA HIS A 402 -3.39 31.04 14.50
C HIS A 402 -4.29 30.00 15.17
N VAL A 403 -4.11 28.73 14.83
CA VAL A 403 -4.93 27.63 15.34
C VAL A 403 -4.05 26.57 15.95
N ASP A 404 -4.23 26.34 17.24
CA ASP A 404 -3.64 25.26 18.01
C ASP A 404 -4.67 24.64 18.97
N ARG A 405 -4.22 23.69 19.78
CA ARG A 405 -5.07 22.96 20.73
C ARG A 405 -5.64 23.86 21.81
N GLU A 406 -4.89 24.87 22.26
CA GLU A 406 -5.34 25.80 23.32
C GLU A 406 -6.40 26.75 22.79
N VAL A 407 -6.22 27.28 21.59
CA VAL A 407 -7.24 28.11 20.91
C VAL A 407 -8.53 27.29 20.72
N ALA A 408 -8.43 26.03 20.29
CA ALA A 408 -9.59 25.17 20.12
C ALA A 408 -10.36 24.92 21.43
N LYS A 409 -9.65 24.69 22.55
CA LYS A 409 -10.25 24.54 23.88
C LYS A 409 -10.95 25.82 24.36
N GLN A 410 -10.30 26.97 24.16
CA GLN A 410 -10.89 28.26 24.53
C GLN A 410 -12.18 28.54 23.77
N LEU A 411 -12.17 28.33 22.45
CA LEU A 411 -13.36 28.49 21.62
C LEU A 411 -14.47 27.50 22.00
N LEU A 412 -14.16 26.24 22.28
CA LEU A 412 -15.13 25.26 22.75
C LEU A 412 -15.75 25.67 24.09
N THR A 413 -14.94 26.21 25.01
CA THR A 413 -15.41 26.70 26.31
C THR A 413 -16.34 27.88 26.13
N THR A 414 -16.03 28.82 25.21
CA THR A 414 -16.85 29.97 24.88
C THR A 414 -18.20 29.57 24.28
N LEU A 415 -18.18 28.63 23.32
CA LEU A 415 -19.40 28.07 22.71
C LEU A 415 -20.33 27.44 23.77
N ARG A 416 -19.79 26.69 24.71
CA ARG A 416 -20.56 26.07 25.80
C ARG A 416 -21.16 27.08 26.77
N LYS A 417 -20.44 28.18 27.05
CA LYS A 417 -20.95 29.26 27.90
C LYS A 417 -22.06 30.03 27.21
N GLY A 418 -21.97 30.24 25.89
CA GLY A 418 -23.02 30.91 25.11
C GLY A 418 -24.33 30.11 25.04
N SER A 419 -24.22 28.77 24.93
CA SER A 419 -25.37 27.86 24.87
C SER A 419 -26.08 27.65 26.23
N THR A 420 -25.49 28.10 27.34
CA THR A 420 -26.12 28.03 28.70
C THR A 420 -26.92 29.26 29.04
N ASN A 421 -26.91 30.29 28.20
CA ASN A 421 -27.62 31.54 28.41
C ASN A 421 -28.84 31.72 27.47
N GLU A 422 -29.20 30.74 26.69
CA GLU A 422 -30.46 30.58 25.97
C GLU A 422 -31.30 29.43 26.60
#